data_7eb256887df684c0732341dae04e0944
#
_entry.id   7eb256887df684c0732341dae04e0944
#
_cell.length_a   1.000
_cell.length_b   1.000
_cell.length_c   1.000
_cell.angle_alpha   90.00
_cell.angle_beta   90.00
_cell.angle_gamma   90.00
#
_symmetry.space_group_name_H-M   'P 1'
#
loop_
_entity.id
_entity.type
_entity.pdbx_description
1 polymer ?
#
loop_
_entity_poly.entity_id
_entity_poly.type
_entity_poly.pdbx_seq_one_letter_code
_entity_poly.pdbx_strand_id
1 'polypeptide(L)'
;QEQNAGNFQNLLSLPDKLTAFLSKLLMLLVLCLCSILLTAIIFGIGFGRIASSDIEIMKGCIFAALLLWGSSVPLYLWQLILAFQFGKGVSIGAGIISGLISALMLTGLGDYVWKYVFVCWTGRVPYTYLQSVLGETSVGEWLSFIPGCLIFTGISMVYYFWWVNHWEGNRISE
;
A
#
# COMPACT_ATOMS: atom_id res chain seq x y z
N GLN A 1 -11.24 3.68 -18.12
CA GLN A 1 -12.63 3.75 -18.59
C GLN A 1 -13.16 5.18 -18.50
N GLU A 2 -12.98 5.88 -17.38
CA GLU A 2 -13.45 7.28 -17.21
C GLU A 2 -12.70 8.28 -18.08
N GLN A 3 -11.44 8.04 -18.38
CA GLN A 3 -10.64 8.87 -19.29
C GLN A 3 -11.16 8.80 -20.74
N ASN A 4 -11.64 7.62 -21.16
CA ASN A 4 -12.22 7.40 -22.49
C ASN A 4 -13.70 7.79 -22.58
N ALA A 5 -14.38 7.94 -21.46
CA ALA A 5 -15.83 8.21 -21.38
C ALA A 5 -16.18 9.69 -21.21
N GLY A 6 -15.24 10.61 -21.36
CA GLY A 6 -15.51 12.05 -21.25
C GLY A 6 -14.49 12.84 -20.44
N ASN A 7 -13.22 12.42 -20.47
CA ASN A 7 -12.09 13.21 -19.94
C ASN A 7 -12.31 13.73 -18.50
N PHE A 8 -12.84 12.86 -17.63
CA PHE A 8 -13.17 13.16 -16.22
C PHE A 8 -14.31 14.18 -16.00
N GLN A 9 -15.08 14.56 -17.04
CA GLN A 9 -16.16 15.54 -16.90
C GLN A 9 -17.21 15.11 -15.88
N ASN A 10 -17.54 13.82 -15.81
CA ASN A 10 -18.47 13.29 -14.80
C ASN A 10 -17.94 13.42 -13.36
N LEU A 11 -16.63 13.43 -13.18
CA LEU A 11 -15.98 13.56 -11.89
C LEU A 11 -15.89 15.04 -11.46
N LEU A 12 -15.69 15.93 -12.44
CA LEU A 12 -15.60 17.38 -12.24
C LEU A 12 -16.98 18.02 -12.06
N SER A 13 -18.06 17.41 -12.56
CA SER A 13 -19.44 17.89 -12.44
C SER A 13 -20.12 17.52 -11.11
N LEU A 14 -19.48 16.64 -10.29
CA LEU A 14 -20.00 16.32 -8.97
C LEU A 14 -19.82 17.50 -8.02
N PRO A 15 -20.84 17.84 -7.22
CA PRO A 15 -20.77 18.96 -6.27
C PRO A 15 -19.65 18.78 -5.23
N ASP A 16 -19.29 17.52 -4.89
CA ASP A 16 -18.23 17.18 -3.95
C ASP A 16 -17.16 16.32 -4.59
N LYS A 17 -16.13 16.95 -5.18
CA LYS A 17 -14.96 16.26 -5.75
C LYS A 17 -14.29 15.32 -4.73
N LEU A 18 -14.15 15.79 -3.49
CA LEU A 18 -13.53 15.00 -2.40
C LEU A 18 -14.23 13.68 -2.18
N THR A 19 -15.56 13.65 -2.16
CA THR A 19 -16.33 12.41 -1.94
C THR A 19 -16.08 11.38 -3.05
N ALA A 20 -15.97 11.82 -4.29
CA ALA A 20 -15.69 10.94 -5.42
C ALA A 20 -14.28 10.35 -5.37
N PHE A 21 -13.29 11.17 -5.02
CA PHE A 21 -11.90 10.71 -4.87
C PHE A 21 -11.71 9.81 -3.66
N LEU A 22 -12.40 10.13 -2.55
CA LEU A 22 -12.37 9.33 -1.33
C LEU A 22 -13.00 7.95 -1.53
N SER A 23 -14.14 7.87 -2.25
CA SER A 23 -14.79 6.59 -2.56
C SER A 23 -13.93 5.69 -3.43
N LYS A 24 -13.18 6.25 -4.39
CA LYS A 24 -12.22 5.49 -5.20
C LYS A 24 -11.05 4.97 -4.37
N LEU A 25 -10.49 5.80 -3.50
CA LEU A 25 -9.44 5.39 -2.57
C LEU A 25 -9.94 4.27 -1.66
N LEU A 26 -11.12 4.44 -1.08
CA LEU A 26 -11.71 3.45 -0.18
C LEU A 26 -11.99 2.13 -0.89
N MET A 27 -12.55 2.16 -2.09
CA MET A 27 -12.76 0.97 -2.91
C MET A 27 -11.45 0.23 -3.19
N LEU A 28 -10.39 0.96 -3.52
CA LEU A 28 -9.06 0.39 -3.78
C LEU A 28 -8.48 -0.25 -2.52
N LEU A 29 -8.57 0.43 -1.37
CA LEU A 29 -8.09 -0.08 -0.09
C LEU A 29 -8.85 -1.34 0.35
N VAL A 30 -10.18 -1.38 0.15
CA VAL A 30 -11.01 -2.56 0.49
C VAL A 30 -10.66 -3.74 -0.42
N LEU A 31 -10.56 -3.53 -1.73
CA LEU A 31 -10.17 -4.59 -2.66
C LEU A 31 -8.78 -5.15 -2.34
N CYS A 32 -7.84 -4.26 -2.00
CA CYS A 32 -6.51 -4.67 -1.57
C CYS A 32 -6.54 -5.48 -0.28
N LEU A 33 -7.30 -5.03 0.73
CA LEU A 33 -7.47 -5.76 1.98
C LEU A 33 -8.03 -7.17 1.73
N CYS A 34 -9.08 -7.28 0.94
CA CYS A 34 -9.68 -8.56 0.59
C CYS A 34 -8.66 -9.49 -0.11
N SER A 35 -7.89 -8.97 -1.05
CA SER A 35 -6.86 -9.74 -1.78
C SER A 35 -5.75 -10.23 -0.85
N ILE A 36 -5.23 -9.35 0.02
CA ILE A 36 -4.17 -9.68 0.98
C ILE A 36 -4.66 -10.72 2.00
N LEU A 37 -5.86 -10.53 2.57
CA LEU A 37 -6.43 -11.47 3.53
C LEU A 37 -6.68 -12.83 2.89
N LEU A 38 -7.21 -12.87 1.67
CA LEU A 38 -7.43 -14.12 0.96
C LEU A 38 -6.11 -14.87 0.74
N THR A 39 -5.06 -14.18 0.34
CA THR A 39 -3.72 -14.76 0.18
C THR A 39 -3.17 -15.25 1.53
N ALA A 40 -3.32 -14.47 2.61
CA ALA A 40 -2.85 -14.86 3.94
C ALA A 40 -3.59 -16.10 4.47
N ILE A 41 -4.90 -16.22 4.23
CA ILE A 41 -5.68 -17.38 4.64
C ILE A 41 -5.25 -18.62 3.86
N ILE A 42 -5.12 -18.53 2.52
CA ILE A 42 -4.67 -19.65 1.69
C ILE A 42 -3.30 -20.13 2.13
N PHE A 43 -2.37 -19.20 2.35
CA PHE A 43 -1.02 -19.50 2.79
C PHE A 43 -1.00 -20.09 4.21
N GLY A 44 -1.77 -19.50 5.14
CA GLY A 44 -1.87 -19.97 6.52
C GLY A 44 -2.43 -21.39 6.62
N ILE A 45 -3.48 -21.73 5.84
CA ILE A 45 -4.03 -23.09 5.78
C ILE A 45 -3.00 -24.07 5.18
N GLY A 46 -2.32 -23.68 4.11
CA GLY A 46 -1.31 -24.53 3.46
C GLY A 46 -0.14 -24.81 4.39
N PHE A 47 0.38 -23.82 5.05
CA PHE A 47 1.54 -23.92 5.94
C PHE A 47 1.21 -24.57 7.29
N GLY A 48 0.03 -24.28 7.84
CA GLY A 48 -0.43 -24.87 9.10
C GLY A 48 -0.53 -26.39 9.04
N ARG A 49 -0.96 -26.95 7.90
CA ARG A 49 -1.02 -28.42 7.69
C ARG A 49 0.36 -29.09 7.70
N ILE A 50 1.43 -28.36 7.39
CA ILE A 50 2.79 -28.87 7.37
C ILE A 50 3.44 -28.74 8.74
N ALA A 51 3.15 -27.65 9.48
CA ALA A 51 3.88 -27.25 10.69
C ALA A 51 3.22 -27.70 12.02
N SER A 52 2.14 -28.47 12.01
CA SER A 52 1.42 -29.01 13.20
C SER A 52 0.98 -27.98 14.28
N SER A 53 0.97 -26.69 13.98
CA SER A 53 0.54 -25.61 14.91
C SER A 53 -0.36 -24.61 14.20
N ASP A 54 -1.57 -25.03 13.84
CA ASP A 54 -2.46 -24.32 12.92
C ASP A 54 -2.90 -22.93 13.40
N ILE A 55 -3.16 -22.75 14.70
CA ILE A 55 -3.81 -21.52 15.20
C ILE A 55 -2.83 -20.36 15.38
N GLU A 56 -1.62 -20.61 15.87
CA GLU A 56 -0.64 -19.54 16.11
C GLU A 56 -0.06 -19.02 14.79
N ILE A 57 0.20 -19.91 13.86
CA ILE A 57 0.67 -19.55 12.51
C ILE A 57 -0.40 -18.74 11.77
N MET A 58 -1.66 -19.16 11.86
CA MET A 58 -2.76 -18.42 11.24
C MET A 58 -2.89 -17.00 11.79
N LYS A 59 -2.81 -16.82 13.11
CA LYS A 59 -2.83 -15.48 13.72
C LYS A 59 -1.66 -14.62 13.25
N GLY A 60 -0.46 -15.20 13.18
CA GLY A 60 0.73 -14.53 12.70
C GLY A 60 0.59 -14.07 11.24
N CYS A 61 0.08 -14.93 10.35
CA CYS A 61 -0.17 -14.61 8.95
C CYS A 61 -1.21 -13.50 8.78
N ILE A 62 -2.31 -13.54 9.53
CA ILE A 62 -3.35 -12.50 9.47
C ILE A 62 -2.80 -11.16 9.96
N PHE A 63 -2.04 -11.15 11.05
CA PHE A 63 -1.45 -9.92 11.57
C PHE A 63 -0.39 -9.34 10.62
N ALA A 64 0.46 -10.18 10.03
CA ALA A 64 1.40 -9.76 8.98
C ALA A 64 0.67 -9.17 7.77
N ALA A 65 -0.47 -9.76 7.38
CA ALA A 65 -1.33 -9.25 6.31
C ALA A 65 -1.89 -7.86 6.62
N LEU A 66 -2.31 -7.61 7.85
CA LEU A 66 -2.79 -6.29 8.30
C LEU A 66 -1.66 -5.26 8.33
N LEU A 67 -0.45 -5.65 8.75
CA LEU A 67 0.73 -4.79 8.69
C LEU A 67 1.11 -4.43 7.24
N LEU A 68 1.06 -5.42 6.34
CA LEU A 68 1.27 -5.22 4.91
C LEU A 68 0.26 -4.20 4.36
N TRP A 69 -1.02 -4.38 4.66
CA TRP A 69 -2.06 -3.49 4.21
C TRP A 69 -1.88 -2.06 4.74
N GLY A 70 -1.63 -1.92 6.05
CA GLY A 70 -1.43 -0.61 6.68
C GLY A 70 -0.21 0.14 6.13
N SER A 71 0.92 -0.55 5.95
CA SER A 71 2.15 0.03 5.40
C SER A 71 2.06 0.36 3.91
N SER A 72 1.10 -0.20 3.18
CA SER A 72 0.89 0.07 1.74
C SER A 72 -0.01 1.27 1.47
N VAL A 73 -0.72 1.82 2.47
CA VAL A 73 -1.62 2.96 2.29
C VAL A 73 -0.95 4.16 1.61
N PRO A 74 0.23 4.65 2.04
CA PRO A 74 0.89 5.78 1.38
C PRO A 74 1.26 5.47 -0.07
N LEU A 75 1.61 4.23 -0.38
CA LEU A 75 1.89 3.81 -1.76
C LEU A 75 0.66 3.95 -2.65
N TYR A 76 -0.52 3.55 -2.17
CA TYR A 76 -1.77 3.68 -2.92
C TYR A 76 -2.18 5.14 -3.14
N LEU A 77 -1.97 6.00 -2.15
CA LEU A 77 -2.21 7.44 -2.30
C LEU A 77 -1.37 8.03 -3.44
N TRP A 78 -0.07 7.74 -3.44
CA TRP A 78 0.85 8.19 -4.49
C TRP A 78 0.51 7.61 -5.86
N GLN A 79 0.16 6.33 -5.92
CA GLN A 79 -0.26 5.68 -7.17
C GLN A 79 -1.53 6.29 -7.75
N LEU A 80 -2.48 6.66 -6.88
CA LEU A 80 -3.71 7.30 -7.31
C LEU A 80 -3.43 8.69 -7.91
N ILE A 81 -2.59 9.49 -7.26
CA ILE A 81 -2.15 10.79 -7.79
C ILE A 81 -1.50 10.63 -9.16
N LEU A 82 -0.57 9.68 -9.30
CA LEU A 82 0.10 9.39 -10.57
C LEU A 82 -0.88 8.96 -11.66
N ALA A 83 -1.88 8.15 -11.31
CA ALA A 83 -2.89 7.68 -12.25
C ALA A 83 -3.74 8.83 -12.80
N PHE A 84 -4.10 9.79 -11.95
CA PHE A 84 -4.89 10.95 -12.35
C PHE A 84 -4.07 12.02 -13.07
N GLN A 85 -2.80 12.19 -12.70
CA GLN A 85 -1.95 13.26 -13.23
C GLN A 85 -1.29 12.85 -14.56
N PHE A 86 -0.80 11.63 -14.66
CA PHE A 86 -0.01 11.15 -15.81
C PHE A 86 -0.68 10.00 -16.58
N GLY A 87 -1.83 9.53 -16.10
CA GLY A 87 -2.59 8.47 -16.74
C GLY A 87 -2.17 7.06 -16.33
N LYS A 88 -2.89 6.08 -16.88
CA LYS A 88 -2.77 4.65 -16.52
C LYS A 88 -1.37 4.07 -16.71
N GLY A 89 -0.72 4.41 -17.82
CA GLY A 89 0.58 3.82 -18.19
C GLY A 89 1.66 4.15 -17.15
N VAL A 90 1.74 5.40 -16.73
CA VAL A 90 2.72 5.87 -15.75
C VAL A 90 2.45 5.24 -14.37
N SER A 91 1.18 5.17 -13.96
CA SER A 91 0.83 4.55 -12.68
C SER A 91 1.19 3.06 -12.64
N ILE A 92 0.90 2.30 -13.71
CA ILE A 92 1.27 0.89 -13.81
C ILE A 92 2.80 0.73 -13.78
N GLY A 93 3.52 1.53 -14.57
CA GLY A 93 4.98 1.51 -14.60
C GLY A 93 5.59 1.82 -13.22
N ALA A 94 5.10 2.86 -12.55
CA ALA A 94 5.51 3.21 -11.19
C ALA A 94 5.22 2.09 -10.19
N GLY A 95 4.08 1.39 -10.34
CA GLY A 95 3.73 0.24 -9.51
C GLY A 95 4.71 -0.92 -9.67
N ILE A 96 5.05 -1.25 -10.90
CA ILE A 96 6.03 -2.32 -11.19
C ILE A 96 7.40 -1.96 -10.62
N ILE A 97 7.88 -0.73 -10.85
CA ILE A 97 9.16 -0.24 -10.33
C ILE A 97 9.16 -0.27 -8.79
N SER A 98 8.08 0.19 -8.16
CA SER A 98 7.92 0.16 -6.70
C SER A 98 8.01 -1.26 -6.15
N GLY A 99 7.33 -2.21 -6.80
CA GLY A 99 7.37 -3.62 -6.43
C GLY A 99 8.76 -4.22 -6.54
N LEU A 100 9.49 -3.93 -7.62
CA LEU A 100 10.87 -4.38 -7.83
C LEU A 100 11.82 -3.78 -6.78
N ILE A 101 11.71 -2.49 -6.48
CA ILE A 101 12.50 -1.83 -5.44
C ILE A 101 12.20 -2.46 -4.08
N SER A 102 10.92 -2.67 -3.75
CA SER A 102 10.54 -3.32 -2.48
C SER A 102 11.11 -4.73 -2.36
N ALA A 103 11.03 -5.53 -3.43
CA ALA A 103 11.60 -6.87 -3.46
C ALA A 103 13.13 -6.88 -3.34
N LEU A 104 13.81 -5.96 -4.03
CA LEU A 104 15.26 -5.82 -3.95
C LEU A 104 15.70 -5.42 -2.53
N MET A 105 14.95 -4.53 -1.88
CA MET A 105 15.25 -4.06 -0.53
C MET A 105 14.89 -5.07 0.58
N LEU A 106 14.23 -6.19 0.25
CA LEU A 106 14.09 -7.34 1.15
C LEU A 106 15.39 -8.14 1.28
N THR A 107 16.32 -7.98 0.34
CA THR A 107 17.66 -8.59 0.41
C THR A 107 18.58 -7.77 1.32
N GLY A 108 19.78 -8.30 1.65
CA GLY A 108 20.78 -7.62 2.48
C GLY A 108 21.22 -6.23 1.97
N LEU A 109 20.98 -5.92 0.68
CA LEU A 109 21.24 -4.59 0.11
C LEU A 109 20.36 -3.49 0.75
N GLY A 110 19.18 -3.87 1.25
CA GLY A 110 18.23 -2.94 1.84
C GLY A 110 18.48 -2.61 3.32
N ASP A 111 19.29 -3.35 4.06
CA ASP A 111 19.35 -3.33 5.52
C ASP A 111 19.62 -1.95 6.14
N TYR A 112 20.37 -1.09 5.44
CA TYR A 112 20.66 0.27 5.92
C TYR A 112 19.76 1.36 5.35
N VAL A 113 19.14 1.13 4.19
CA VAL A 113 18.44 2.17 3.39
C VAL A 113 16.91 2.06 3.48
N TRP A 114 16.36 0.87 3.73
CA TRP A 114 14.91 0.62 3.70
C TRP A 114 14.09 1.55 4.61
N LYS A 115 14.72 2.02 5.71
CA LYS A 115 14.10 2.91 6.70
C LYS A 115 13.65 4.24 6.11
N TYR A 116 14.37 4.73 5.09
CA TYR A 116 14.15 6.03 4.47
C TYR A 116 13.29 5.95 3.20
N VAL A 117 13.05 4.75 2.70
CA VAL A 117 12.32 4.54 1.44
C VAL A 117 10.95 3.94 1.75
N PHE A 118 9.90 4.78 1.71
CA PHE A 118 8.53 4.39 2.09
C PHE A 118 7.97 3.21 1.27
N VAL A 119 8.41 3.06 0.02
CA VAL A 119 8.03 1.93 -0.83
C VAL A 119 8.46 0.59 -0.24
N CYS A 120 9.58 0.56 0.48
CA CYS A 120 10.14 -0.67 1.07
C CYS A 120 9.38 -1.11 2.34
N TRP A 121 8.62 -0.21 2.96
CA TRP A 121 7.89 -0.51 4.19
C TRP A 121 6.82 -1.58 3.98
N THR A 122 6.23 -1.62 2.79
CA THR A 122 5.22 -2.63 2.42
C THR A 122 5.75 -4.06 2.54
N GLY A 123 7.02 -4.30 2.22
CA GLY A 123 7.65 -5.62 2.34
C GLY A 123 8.34 -5.82 3.69
N ARG A 124 9.12 -4.84 4.14
CA ARG A 124 9.98 -4.97 5.34
C ARG A 124 9.22 -5.01 6.66
N VAL A 125 8.15 -4.22 6.82
CA VAL A 125 7.39 -4.20 8.08
C VAL A 125 6.76 -5.56 8.42
N PRO A 126 6.00 -6.23 7.52
CA PRO A 126 5.50 -7.56 7.80
C PRO A 126 6.63 -8.61 7.90
N TYR A 127 7.72 -8.44 7.15
CA TYR A 127 8.86 -9.35 7.21
C TYR A 127 9.56 -9.32 8.57
N THR A 128 9.89 -8.13 9.09
CA THR A 128 10.50 -7.98 10.44
C THR A 128 9.57 -8.45 11.56
N TYR A 129 8.26 -8.28 11.39
CA TYR A 129 7.28 -8.86 12.31
C TYR A 129 7.36 -10.40 12.31
N LEU A 130 7.36 -11.04 11.15
CA LEU A 130 7.46 -12.50 11.05
C LEU A 130 8.78 -13.03 11.64
N GLN A 131 9.90 -12.34 11.41
CA GLN A 131 11.18 -12.67 12.02
C GLN A 131 11.12 -12.57 13.55
N SER A 132 10.41 -11.60 14.11
CA SER A 132 10.23 -11.47 15.55
C SER A 132 9.38 -12.61 16.16
N VAL A 133 8.39 -13.10 15.41
CA VAL A 133 7.58 -14.27 15.82
C VAL A 133 8.43 -15.55 15.79
N LEU A 134 9.36 -15.66 14.83
CA LEU A 134 10.29 -16.79 14.75
C LEU A 134 11.46 -16.70 15.75
N GLY A 135 11.58 -15.61 16.51
CA GLY A 135 12.63 -15.40 17.50
C GLY A 135 13.97 -14.95 16.92
N GLU A 136 14.02 -14.58 15.64
CA GLU A 136 15.24 -14.16 14.96
C GLU A 136 15.59 -12.69 15.22
N THR A 137 14.57 -11.85 15.53
CA THR A 137 14.73 -10.42 15.79
C THR A 137 13.97 -9.99 17.03
N SER A 138 14.35 -8.85 17.63
CA SER A 138 13.65 -8.30 18.78
C SER A 138 12.31 -7.66 18.37
N VAL A 139 11.28 -7.83 19.18
CA VAL A 139 9.95 -7.23 18.96
C VAL A 139 10.03 -5.70 18.85
N GLY A 140 11.04 -5.07 19.44
CA GLY A 140 11.25 -3.63 19.41
C GLY A 140 11.59 -3.09 18.02
N GLU A 141 12.14 -3.90 17.12
CA GLU A 141 12.59 -3.41 15.81
C GLU A 141 11.43 -2.98 14.91
N TRP A 142 10.42 -3.83 14.71
CA TRP A 142 9.27 -3.48 13.87
C TRP A 142 8.36 -2.43 14.54
N LEU A 143 8.25 -2.46 15.90
CA LEU A 143 7.46 -1.47 16.63
C LEU A 143 8.03 -0.05 16.50
N SER A 144 9.34 0.10 16.46
CA SER A 144 10.01 1.41 16.32
C SER A 144 9.68 2.11 15.00
N PHE A 145 9.26 1.36 13.96
CA PHE A 145 8.89 1.89 12.65
C PHE A 145 7.45 2.33 12.51
N ILE A 146 6.54 1.79 13.32
CA ILE A 146 5.10 2.12 13.25
C ILE A 146 4.85 3.62 13.34
N PRO A 147 5.44 4.39 14.28
CA PRO A 147 5.23 5.83 14.36
C PRO A 147 5.66 6.56 13.09
N GLY A 148 6.81 6.17 12.50
CA GLY A 148 7.29 6.75 11.24
C GLY A 148 6.33 6.50 10.09
N CYS A 149 5.83 5.27 9.95
CA CYS A 149 4.84 4.91 8.95
C CYS A 149 3.54 5.70 9.13
N LEU A 150 3.05 5.86 10.35
CA LEU A 150 1.83 6.61 10.64
C LEU A 150 1.98 8.10 10.33
N ILE A 151 3.10 8.71 10.71
CA ILE A 151 3.39 10.13 10.42
C ILE A 151 3.45 10.34 8.90
N PHE A 152 4.18 9.49 8.18
CA PHE A 152 4.30 9.62 6.72
C PHE A 152 2.97 9.39 6.02
N THR A 153 2.17 8.40 6.48
CA THR A 153 0.82 8.16 5.96
C THR A 153 -0.09 9.37 6.19
N GLY A 154 -0.02 9.99 7.37
CA GLY A 154 -0.75 11.22 7.70
C GLY A 154 -0.37 12.37 6.77
N ILE A 155 0.93 12.60 6.57
CA ILE A 155 1.44 13.64 5.65
C ILE A 155 0.97 13.35 4.21
N SER A 156 1.06 12.11 3.75
CA SER A 156 0.61 11.70 2.42
C SER A 156 -0.90 11.90 2.24
N MET A 157 -1.68 11.65 3.29
CA MET A 157 -3.14 11.87 3.29
C MET A 157 -3.47 13.37 3.18
N VAL A 158 -2.81 14.21 3.97
CA VAL A 158 -2.97 15.67 3.91
C VAL A 158 -2.59 16.20 2.53
N TYR A 159 -1.46 15.74 1.98
CA TYR A 159 -1.03 16.11 0.64
C TYR A 159 -2.06 15.67 -0.42
N TYR A 160 -2.60 14.47 -0.32
CA TYR A 160 -3.63 13.95 -1.22
C TYR A 160 -4.89 14.82 -1.20
N PHE A 161 -5.40 15.19 -0.03
CA PHE A 161 -6.56 16.08 0.11
C PHE A 161 -6.30 17.48 -0.45
N TRP A 162 -5.12 18.03 -0.17
CA TRP A 162 -4.72 19.31 -0.73
C TRP A 162 -4.66 19.25 -2.25
N TRP A 163 -4.05 18.20 -2.80
CA TRP A 163 -3.94 18.00 -4.24
C TRP A 163 -5.31 17.85 -4.91
N VAL A 164 -6.22 17.04 -4.34
CA VAL A 164 -7.59 16.87 -4.88
C VAL A 164 -8.34 18.19 -4.98
N ASN A 165 -8.20 19.05 -3.96
CA ASN A 165 -8.87 20.37 -3.94
C ASN A 165 -8.34 21.32 -5.02
N HIS A 166 -7.05 21.21 -5.37
CA HIS A 166 -6.42 22.08 -6.38
C HIS A 166 -6.38 21.43 -7.78
N TRP A 167 -6.83 20.19 -7.90
CA TRP A 167 -6.83 19.50 -9.19
C TRP A 167 -7.99 19.95 -10.08
N GLU A 168 -7.68 20.55 -11.22
CA GLU A 168 -8.64 21.10 -12.20
C GLU A 168 -8.88 20.18 -13.40
N GLY A 169 -8.33 18.97 -13.40
CA GLY A 169 -8.36 18.08 -14.55
C GLY A 169 -7.13 18.21 -15.43
N ASN A 170 -6.72 17.12 -16.03
CA ASN A 170 -5.59 17.10 -16.96
C ASN A 170 -6.08 17.59 -18.32
N ARG A 171 -5.72 18.81 -18.71
CA ARG A 171 -5.82 19.26 -20.10
C ARG A 171 -4.70 18.56 -20.87
N ILE A 172 -4.93 17.31 -21.28
CA ILE A 172 -4.11 16.71 -22.32
C ILE A 172 -4.52 17.44 -23.59
N SER A 173 -3.75 18.47 -23.95
CA SER A 173 -3.78 19.02 -25.29
C SER A 173 -3.38 17.89 -26.23
N GLU A 174 -4.30 17.50 -27.11
CA GLU A 174 -4.03 16.70 -28.29
C GLU A 174 -2.93 17.35 -29.15
#